data_b4c19bb8ffd39323db238abb1abd9278
#
_entry.id   b4c19bb8ffd39323db238abb1abd9278
#
_cell.length_a   1.000
_cell.length_b   1.000
_cell.length_c   1.000
_cell.angle_alpha   90.00
_cell.angle_beta   90.00
_cell.angle_gamma   90.00
#
_symmetry.space_group_name_H-M   'P 1'
#
loop_
_entity.id
_entity.type
_entity.pdbx_description
1 polymer ?
#
loop_
_entity_poly.entity_id
_entity_poly.type
_entity_poly.pdbx_seq_one_letter_code
_entity_poly.pdbx_strand_id
1 'polypeptide(L)'
;MATVIETGNHIAQNGDGNTRREVAQLFVDTLEKTFTGEAPFLISEWLSQSEIKVWLTEFPSHAQRNKSSTRTSEGTSFGDLSIIKEFEQNCTKFPMSEIFIWSLDDDLKAYHQTIA
;
A
#
# COMPACT_ATOMS: atom_id res chain seq x y z
N MET A 1 2.02 5.21 -3.21
CA MET A 1 2.91 4.75 -4.32
C MET A 1 3.21 3.25 -4.28
N ALA A 2 3.50 2.66 -3.11
CA ALA A 2 3.75 1.21 -3.00
C ALA A 2 2.61 0.35 -3.57
N THR A 3 1.36 0.73 -3.33
CA THR A 3 0.19 0.03 -3.88
C THR A 3 0.20 -0.01 -5.41
N VAL A 4 0.63 1.07 -6.05
CA VAL A 4 0.73 1.15 -7.52
C VAL A 4 1.78 0.16 -8.03
N ILE A 5 2.95 0.14 -7.40
CA ILE A 5 4.05 -0.75 -7.79
C ILE A 5 3.66 -2.21 -7.60
N GLU A 6 3.10 -2.56 -6.46
CA GLU A 6 2.69 -3.93 -6.16
C GLU A 6 1.56 -4.41 -7.07
N THR A 7 0.59 -3.55 -7.35
CA THR A 7 -0.49 -3.88 -8.27
C THR A 7 0.07 -4.18 -9.66
N GLY A 8 0.99 -3.36 -10.16
CA GLY A 8 1.66 -3.61 -11.43
C GLY A 8 2.43 -4.92 -11.45
N ASN A 9 3.11 -5.25 -10.36
CA ASN A 9 3.83 -6.52 -10.24
C ASN A 9 2.88 -7.73 -10.28
N HIS A 10 1.75 -7.66 -9.58
CA HIS A 10 0.74 -8.72 -9.59
C HIS A 10 0.13 -8.92 -10.98
N ILE A 11 -0.16 -7.84 -11.69
CA ILE A 11 -0.66 -7.91 -13.06
C ILE A 11 0.31 -8.68 -13.96
N ALA A 12 1.60 -8.39 -13.85
CA ALA A 12 2.64 -9.01 -14.68
C ALA A 12 2.85 -10.50 -14.35
N GLN A 13 2.37 -10.98 -13.22
CA GLN A 13 2.56 -12.35 -12.73
C GLN A 13 1.37 -13.27 -12.96
N ASN A 14 0.26 -12.78 -13.46
CA ASN A 14 -0.99 -13.55 -13.54
C ASN A 14 -1.55 -13.61 -14.95
N GLY A 15 -2.05 -14.80 -15.33
CA GLY A 15 -2.70 -15.01 -16.60
C GLY A 15 -1.74 -15.19 -17.79
N ASP A 16 -2.31 -15.29 -18.99
CA ASP A 16 -1.54 -15.34 -20.22
C ASP A 16 -1.13 -13.94 -20.70
N GLY A 17 -0.33 -13.86 -21.77
CA GLY A 17 0.19 -12.59 -22.28
C GLY A 17 -0.90 -11.60 -22.70
N ASN A 18 -1.97 -12.07 -23.34
CA ASN A 18 -3.05 -11.20 -23.77
C ASN A 18 -3.83 -10.65 -22.55
N THR A 19 -4.13 -11.50 -21.58
CA THR A 19 -4.82 -11.10 -20.34
C THR A 19 -3.97 -10.10 -19.56
N ARG A 20 -2.68 -10.36 -19.42
CA ARG A 20 -1.78 -9.42 -18.73
C ARG A 20 -1.77 -8.06 -19.41
N ARG A 21 -1.73 -8.03 -20.74
CA ARG A 21 -1.74 -6.77 -21.50
C ARG A 21 -3.05 -5.99 -21.29
N GLU A 22 -4.19 -6.67 -21.36
CA GLU A 22 -5.50 -6.03 -21.19
C GLU A 22 -5.67 -5.46 -19.78
N VAL A 23 -5.29 -6.22 -18.76
CA VAL A 23 -5.37 -5.75 -17.37
C VAL A 23 -4.38 -4.62 -17.12
N ALA A 24 -3.17 -4.70 -17.68
CA ALA A 24 -2.20 -3.62 -17.58
C ALA A 24 -2.72 -2.34 -18.24
N GLN A 25 -3.43 -2.44 -19.37
CA GLN A 25 -4.01 -1.26 -20.02
C GLN A 25 -5.10 -0.62 -19.18
N LEU A 26 -5.98 -1.42 -18.56
CA LEU A 26 -6.98 -0.91 -17.61
C LEU A 26 -6.34 -0.21 -16.42
N PHE A 27 -5.27 -0.77 -15.91
CA PHE A 27 -4.51 -0.18 -14.81
C PHE A 27 -3.90 1.17 -15.21
N VAL A 28 -3.27 1.25 -16.38
CA VAL A 28 -2.71 2.50 -16.92
C VAL A 28 -3.79 3.55 -17.11
N ASP A 29 -4.93 3.18 -17.72
CA ASP A 29 -6.04 4.10 -17.95
C ASP A 29 -6.60 4.66 -16.64
N THR A 30 -6.71 3.83 -15.61
CA THR A 30 -7.16 4.24 -14.27
C THR A 30 -6.17 5.24 -13.65
N LEU A 31 -4.87 4.98 -13.75
CA LEU A 31 -3.85 5.88 -13.23
C LEU A 31 -3.83 7.21 -13.99
N GLU A 32 -3.98 7.20 -15.30
CA GLU A 32 -4.06 8.43 -16.10
C GLU A 32 -5.26 9.30 -15.68
N LYS A 33 -6.42 8.68 -15.47
CA LYS A 33 -7.59 9.39 -14.95
C LYS A 33 -7.38 9.93 -13.54
N THR A 34 -6.63 9.22 -12.72
CA THR A 34 -6.26 9.68 -11.38
C THR A 34 -5.38 10.94 -11.47
N PHE A 35 -4.41 10.95 -12.37
CA PHE A 35 -3.53 12.12 -12.57
C PHE A 35 -4.27 13.34 -13.11
N THR A 36 -5.31 13.15 -13.90
CA THR A 36 -6.13 14.25 -14.46
C THR A 36 -7.29 14.67 -13.55
N GLY A 37 -7.48 14.00 -12.42
CA GLY A 37 -8.56 14.31 -11.47
C GLY A 37 -9.92 13.73 -11.85
N GLU A 38 -10.00 12.88 -12.88
CA GLU A 38 -11.25 12.26 -13.32
C GLU A 38 -11.66 11.06 -12.46
N ALA A 39 -10.72 10.43 -11.77
CA ALA A 39 -10.99 9.32 -10.85
C ALA A 39 -10.99 9.82 -9.40
N PRO A 40 -11.78 9.18 -8.49
CA PRO A 40 -11.86 9.59 -7.09
C PRO A 40 -10.67 9.07 -6.25
N PHE A 41 -9.48 9.05 -6.82
CA PHE A 41 -8.27 8.54 -6.19
C PHE A 41 -7.19 9.60 -6.17
N LEU A 42 -6.33 9.52 -5.16
CA LEU A 42 -5.11 10.32 -5.07
C LEU A 42 -3.93 9.36 -4.94
N ILE A 43 -2.82 9.70 -5.59
CA ILE A 43 -1.59 8.95 -5.47
C ILE A 43 -0.65 9.75 -4.57
N SER A 44 -0.13 9.09 -3.54
CA SER A 44 0.83 9.70 -2.64
C SER A 44 2.14 10.01 -3.37
N GLU A 45 2.78 11.09 -2.97
CA GLU A 45 4.07 11.49 -3.52
C GLU A 45 5.17 10.47 -3.19
N TRP A 46 6.25 10.49 -3.97
CA TRP A 46 7.43 9.70 -3.68
C TRP A 46 8.03 10.13 -2.33
N LEU A 47 8.55 9.14 -1.62
CA LEU A 47 9.21 9.36 -0.34
C LEU A 47 10.50 10.16 -0.53
N SER A 48 10.77 11.06 0.42
CA SER A 48 12.07 11.68 0.53
C SER A 48 13.10 10.67 1.04
N GLN A 49 14.38 10.93 0.79
CA GLN A 49 15.45 10.09 1.30
C GLN A 49 15.44 9.99 2.83
N SER A 50 15.10 11.07 3.52
CA SER A 50 15.01 11.08 4.98
C SER A 50 13.89 10.19 5.51
N GLU A 51 12.75 10.16 4.84
CA GLU A 51 11.63 9.27 5.21
C GLU A 51 12.00 7.80 5.01
N ILE A 52 12.62 7.46 3.88
CA ILE A 52 13.08 6.11 3.59
C ILE A 52 14.09 5.65 4.66
N LYS A 53 15.01 6.50 5.07
CA LYS A 53 15.99 6.16 6.11
C LYS A 53 15.33 5.79 7.44
N VAL A 54 14.28 6.53 7.83
CA VAL A 54 13.52 6.22 9.05
C VAL A 54 12.84 4.86 8.92
N TRP A 55 12.20 4.60 7.81
CA TRP A 55 11.50 3.33 7.59
C TRP A 55 12.47 2.14 7.56
N LEU A 56 13.63 2.32 6.93
CA LEU A 56 14.67 1.29 6.91
C LEU A 56 15.20 0.98 8.31
N THR A 57 15.29 1.98 9.18
CA THR A 57 15.69 1.78 10.57
C THR A 57 14.69 0.92 11.34
N GLU A 58 13.41 1.06 11.07
CA GLU A 58 12.33 0.31 11.72
C GLU A 58 12.09 -1.07 11.10
N PHE A 59 12.46 -1.25 9.86
CA PHE A 59 12.12 -2.47 9.09
C PHE A 59 12.60 -3.77 9.74
N PRO A 60 13.82 -3.90 10.27
CA PRO A 60 14.25 -5.16 10.89
C PRO A 60 13.32 -5.67 11.98
N SER A 61 12.79 -4.78 12.82
CA SER A 61 11.82 -5.15 13.86
C SER A 61 10.50 -5.65 13.27
N HIS A 62 10.02 -5.03 12.20
CA HIS A 62 8.81 -5.46 11.52
C HIS A 62 8.99 -6.80 10.79
N ALA A 63 10.15 -6.99 10.16
CA ALA A 63 10.47 -8.24 9.48
C ALA A 63 10.60 -9.42 10.45
N GLN A 64 11.05 -9.16 11.68
CA GLN A 64 11.22 -10.18 12.71
C GLN A 64 9.89 -10.67 13.28
N ARG A 65 8.87 -9.81 13.38
CA ARG A 65 7.57 -10.18 13.92
C ARG A 65 6.82 -11.07 12.96
N ASN A 66 6.11 -12.06 13.50
CA ASN A 66 5.18 -12.83 12.69
C ASN A 66 4.09 -11.94 12.13
N LYS A 67 3.79 -12.09 10.86
CA LYS A 67 2.82 -11.27 10.13
C LYS A 67 1.42 -11.36 10.76
N SER A 68 1.02 -12.56 11.19
CA SER A 68 -0.20 -12.81 11.95
C SER A 68 -0.07 -14.08 12.76
N SER A 69 -1.06 -14.37 13.61
CA SER A 69 -1.09 -15.62 14.39
C SER A 69 -1.12 -16.88 13.52
N THR A 70 -1.60 -16.77 12.27
CA THR A 70 -1.68 -17.87 11.32
C THR A 70 -0.56 -17.87 10.30
N ARG A 71 0.18 -16.75 10.15
CA ARG A 71 1.28 -16.59 9.18
C ARG A 71 2.59 -16.37 9.92
N THR A 72 3.03 -17.42 10.61
CA THR A 72 4.21 -17.36 11.49
C THR A 72 5.54 -17.49 10.75
N SER A 73 5.52 -17.88 9.48
CA SER A 73 6.71 -17.96 8.64
C SER A 73 7.03 -16.67 7.87
N GLU A 74 6.19 -15.65 8.02
CA GLU A 74 6.34 -14.38 7.33
C GLU A 74 6.37 -13.21 8.32
N GLY A 75 7.25 -12.26 8.09
CA GLY A 75 7.24 -10.96 8.75
C GLY A 75 6.54 -9.91 7.89
N THR A 76 6.43 -8.70 8.40
CA THR A 76 5.91 -7.56 7.64
C THR A 76 6.90 -7.20 6.53
N SER A 77 6.45 -7.22 5.28
CA SER A 77 7.26 -6.82 4.14
C SER A 77 7.52 -5.31 4.14
N PHE A 78 8.54 -4.87 3.41
CA PHE A 78 8.81 -3.43 3.29
C PHE A 78 7.68 -2.70 2.55
N GLY A 79 7.05 -3.35 1.57
CA GLY A 79 5.87 -2.81 0.90
C GLY A 79 4.70 -2.61 1.86
N ASP A 80 4.39 -3.61 2.68
CA ASP A 80 3.33 -3.50 3.70
C ASP A 80 3.68 -2.43 4.74
N LEU A 81 4.94 -2.36 5.16
CA LEU A 81 5.38 -1.31 6.08
C LEU A 81 5.15 0.08 5.49
N SER A 82 5.43 0.28 4.21
CA SER A 82 5.19 1.56 3.55
C SER A 82 3.71 1.95 3.55
N ILE A 83 2.82 0.99 3.37
CA ILE A 83 1.36 1.20 3.44
C ILE A 83 0.95 1.58 4.86
N ILE A 84 1.46 0.88 5.86
CA ILE A 84 1.21 1.18 7.28
C ILE A 84 1.70 2.59 7.62
N LYS A 85 2.88 2.97 7.17
CA LYS A 85 3.44 4.31 7.40
C LYS A 85 2.60 5.41 6.76
N GLU A 86 2.10 5.20 5.56
CA GLU A 86 1.18 6.15 4.92
C GLU A 86 -0.13 6.26 5.71
N PHE A 87 -0.65 5.14 6.21
CA PHE A 87 -1.82 5.16 7.09
C PHE A 87 -1.57 5.99 8.34
N GLU A 88 -0.45 5.78 9.02
CA GLU A 88 -0.09 6.54 10.23
C GLU A 88 0.06 8.04 9.94
N GLN A 89 0.67 8.40 8.83
CA GLN A 89 0.82 9.79 8.40
C GLN A 89 -0.54 10.46 8.15
N ASN A 90 -1.46 9.75 7.50
CA ASN A 90 -2.81 10.26 7.26
C ASN A 90 -3.61 10.39 8.56
N CYS A 91 -3.44 9.48 9.51
CA CYS A 91 -4.07 9.59 10.82
C CYS A 91 -3.60 10.84 11.57
N THR A 92 -2.30 11.14 11.49
CA THR A 92 -1.73 12.35 12.09
C THR A 92 -2.22 13.60 11.39
N LYS A 93 -2.30 13.57 10.06
CA LYS A 93 -2.71 14.72 9.23
C LYS A 93 -4.21 15.01 9.33
N PHE A 94 -5.02 13.97 9.48
CA PHE A 94 -6.47 14.04 9.53
C PHE A 94 -7.03 13.34 10.77
N PRO A 95 -6.80 13.88 11.98
CA PRO A 95 -7.18 13.20 13.23
C PRO A 95 -8.70 13.10 13.44
N MET A 96 -9.48 13.90 12.74
CA MET A 96 -10.95 13.92 12.84
C MET A 96 -11.63 13.11 11.73
N SER A 97 -10.87 12.36 10.95
CA SER A 97 -11.39 11.56 9.83
C SER A 97 -11.37 10.08 10.14
N GLU A 98 -12.31 9.36 9.56
CA GLU A 98 -12.23 7.90 9.52
C GLU A 98 -11.22 7.51 8.45
N ILE A 99 -10.22 6.72 8.84
CA ILE A 99 -9.14 6.29 7.95
C ILE A 99 -8.93 4.80 8.15
N PHE A 100 -8.83 4.06 7.07
CA PHE A 100 -8.54 2.63 7.13
C PHE A 100 -7.74 2.19 5.90
N ILE A 101 -7.07 1.06 6.02
CA ILE A 101 -6.41 0.41 4.88
C ILE A 101 -7.44 -0.52 4.23
N TRP A 102 -7.77 -0.25 2.98
CA TRP A 102 -8.66 -1.10 2.22
C TRP A 102 -7.86 -2.23 1.58
N SER A 103 -7.92 -3.39 2.19
CA SER A 103 -7.13 -4.55 1.80
C SER A 103 -7.89 -5.84 2.05
N LEU A 104 -7.57 -6.89 1.31
CA LEU A 104 -8.02 -8.25 1.59
C LEU A 104 -7.10 -8.96 2.59
N ASP A 105 -5.93 -8.37 2.87
CA ASP A 105 -4.96 -8.91 3.81
C ASP A 105 -5.40 -8.57 5.24
N ASP A 106 -5.62 -9.60 6.06
CA ASP A 106 -6.12 -9.43 7.43
C ASP A 106 -5.19 -8.58 8.30
N ASP A 107 -3.89 -8.62 8.06
CA ASP A 107 -2.93 -7.80 8.80
C ASP A 107 -3.16 -6.32 8.55
N LEU A 108 -3.40 -5.94 7.29
CA LEU A 108 -3.61 -4.55 6.90
C LEU A 108 -5.01 -4.06 7.25
N LYS A 109 -6.02 -4.93 7.23
CA LYS A 109 -7.40 -4.58 7.63
C LYS A 109 -7.51 -4.12 9.08
N ALA A 110 -6.59 -4.55 9.93
CA ALA A 110 -6.60 -4.19 11.35
C ALA A 110 -6.32 -2.69 11.58
N TYR A 111 -5.70 -2.01 10.63
CA TYR A 111 -5.36 -0.60 10.74
C TYR A 111 -6.58 0.26 10.40
N HIS A 112 -7.15 0.85 11.44
CA HIS A 112 -8.38 1.64 11.31
C HIS A 112 -8.41 2.74 12.37
N GLN A 113 -8.59 3.98 11.93
CA GLN A 113 -8.87 5.11 12.80
C GLN A 113 -10.35 5.46 12.70
N THR A 114 -11.05 5.42 13.82
CA THR A 114 -12.46 5.83 13.90
C THR A 114 -12.58 7.32 14.21
N ILE A 115 -13.72 7.89 13.83
CA ILE A 115 -14.06 9.26 14.23
C ILE A 115 -14.40 9.23 15.73
N ALA A 116 -13.69 10.03 16.47
CA ALA A 116 -13.89 10.13 17.93
C ALA A 116 -15.14 10.93 18.28
#